data_6f78fcd42e667cec9b45e976715209d5
#
_entry.id   6f78fcd42e667cec9b45e976715209d5
#
_cell.length_a   1.000
_cell.length_b   1.000
_cell.length_c   1.000
_cell.angle_alpha   90.00
_cell.angle_beta   90.00
_cell.angle_gamma   90.00
#
_symmetry.space_group_name_H-M   'P 1'
#
loop_
_entity.id
_entity.type
_entity.pdbx_description
1 polymer ?
#
loop_
_entity_poly.entity_id
_entity_poly.type
_entity_poly.pdbx_seq_one_letter_code
_entity_poly.pdbx_strand_id
1 'polypeptide(L)'
;MCVSVLASELARELGCDEEFIHKVAVAGMLHDVGKLQVSPYIYGRRQGAMKIEEMRYVRLHTKLGAEILKREGYDQDIVDMVHYHHENYDGSGYPYRMRGEEIPLGARLIRVCDVFSALVSDRPYRKAFDADTAFGMVIDEVRHFDMRAFLAFQRLINTTDIMSRVNQVLHGDIPGLDEK
;
A
#
# COMPACT_ATOMS: atom_id res chain seq x y z
N MET A 1 3.99 -5.88 -5.18
CA MET A 1 5.46 -5.77 -5.04
C MET A 1 5.95 -4.33 -4.84
N CYS A 2 5.53 -3.34 -5.62
CA CYS A 2 5.98 -1.94 -5.45
C CYS A 2 5.76 -1.39 -4.03
N VAL A 3 4.59 -1.59 -3.44
CA VAL A 3 4.27 -1.17 -2.06
C VAL A 3 5.20 -1.82 -1.04
N SER A 4 5.55 -3.09 -1.19
CA SER A 4 6.48 -3.81 -0.31
C SER A 4 7.87 -3.16 -0.30
N VAL A 5 8.41 -2.85 -1.49
CA VAL A 5 9.73 -2.21 -1.62
C VAL A 5 9.70 -0.80 -1.03
N LEU A 6 8.73 0.01 -1.41
CA LEU A 6 8.61 1.39 -0.90
C LEU A 6 8.43 1.43 0.62
N ALA A 7 7.55 0.58 1.16
CA ALA A 7 7.25 0.60 2.59
C ALA A 7 8.42 0.09 3.45
N SER A 8 9.17 -0.91 2.98
CA SER A 8 10.37 -1.39 3.68
C SER A 8 11.50 -0.36 3.67
N GLU A 9 11.74 0.32 2.54
CA GLU A 9 12.73 1.39 2.48
C GLU A 9 12.31 2.62 3.31
N LEU A 10 11.01 2.93 3.33
CA LEU A 10 10.48 3.99 4.17
C LEU A 10 10.65 3.67 5.67
N ALA A 11 10.43 2.43 6.07
CA ALA A 11 10.68 1.98 7.45
C ALA A 11 12.18 2.11 7.80
N ARG A 12 13.08 1.77 6.87
CA ARG A 12 14.53 1.92 7.05
C ARG A 12 14.94 3.39 7.16
N GLU A 13 14.39 4.27 6.33
CA GLU A 13 14.59 5.73 6.39
C GLU A 13 14.15 6.32 7.74
N LEU A 14 13.15 5.72 8.39
CA LEU A 14 12.67 6.12 9.72
C LEU A 14 13.49 5.52 10.86
N GLY A 15 14.49 4.67 10.57
CA GLY A 15 15.36 4.04 11.57
C GLY A 15 14.69 2.88 12.33
N CYS A 16 13.71 2.22 11.72
CA CYS A 16 13.11 1.01 12.30
C CYS A 16 14.10 -0.16 12.27
N ASP A 17 13.92 -1.11 13.18
CA ASP A 17 14.73 -2.33 13.22
C ASP A 17 14.40 -3.29 12.06
N GLU A 18 15.29 -4.24 11.79
CA GLU A 18 15.15 -5.17 10.66
C GLU A 18 13.94 -6.11 10.81
N GLU A 19 13.52 -6.43 12.02
CA GLU A 19 12.32 -7.24 12.25
C GLU A 19 11.07 -6.49 11.80
N PHE A 20 10.95 -5.24 12.20
CA PHE A 20 9.83 -4.38 11.78
C PHE A 20 9.85 -4.13 10.27
N ILE A 21 11.04 -3.85 9.69
CA ILE A 21 11.20 -3.66 8.24
C ILE A 21 10.72 -4.90 7.48
N HIS A 22 11.10 -6.11 7.94
CA HIS A 22 10.63 -7.35 7.35
C HIS A 22 9.11 -7.50 7.43
N LYS A 23 8.51 -7.25 8.61
CA LYS A 23 7.06 -7.30 8.80
C LYS A 23 6.32 -6.33 7.86
N VAL A 24 6.81 -5.09 7.73
CA VAL A 24 6.25 -4.09 6.81
C VAL A 24 6.36 -4.54 5.35
N ALA A 25 7.50 -5.11 4.96
CA ALA A 25 7.68 -5.64 3.61
C ALA A 25 6.67 -6.75 3.28
N VAL A 26 6.46 -7.69 4.19
CA VAL A 26 5.49 -8.77 4.05
C VAL A 26 4.07 -8.21 4.00
N ALA A 27 3.72 -7.30 4.92
CA ALA A 27 2.40 -6.66 4.95
C ALA A 27 2.14 -5.87 3.65
N GLY A 28 3.13 -5.11 3.16
CA GLY A 28 3.05 -4.38 1.90
C GLY A 28 2.89 -5.28 0.67
N MET A 29 3.44 -6.50 0.69
CA MET A 29 3.22 -7.50 -0.35
C MET A 29 1.79 -8.06 -0.32
N LEU A 30 1.24 -8.28 0.87
CA LEU A 30 -0.02 -8.99 1.09
C LEU A 30 -1.21 -8.05 1.37
N HIS A 31 -1.02 -6.71 1.38
CA HIS A 31 -2.06 -5.75 1.78
C HIS A 31 -3.39 -5.95 1.05
N ASP A 32 -3.32 -6.35 -0.20
CA ASP A 32 -4.46 -6.55 -1.09
C ASP A 32 -4.93 -8.02 -1.21
N VAL A 33 -4.38 -8.96 -0.43
CA VAL A 33 -4.71 -10.40 -0.53
C VAL A 33 -6.20 -10.68 -0.39
N GLY A 34 -6.91 -9.88 0.40
CA GLY A 34 -8.36 -9.99 0.57
C GLY A 34 -9.17 -9.70 -0.70
N LYS A 35 -8.58 -9.02 -1.70
CA LYS A 35 -9.22 -8.79 -3.01
C LYS A 35 -9.51 -10.09 -3.75
N LEU A 36 -8.76 -11.16 -3.48
CA LEU A 36 -9.04 -12.49 -4.05
C LEU A 36 -10.44 -12.99 -3.72
N GLN A 37 -10.96 -12.68 -2.54
CA GLN A 37 -12.31 -13.09 -2.13
C GLN A 37 -13.41 -12.17 -2.64
N VAL A 38 -13.13 -10.88 -2.86
CA VAL A 38 -14.11 -9.92 -3.39
C VAL A 38 -14.12 -9.84 -4.91
N SER A 39 -13.05 -10.33 -5.55
CA SER A 39 -12.85 -10.33 -7.01
C SER A 39 -14.03 -10.91 -7.81
N PRO A 40 -14.64 -12.07 -7.45
CA PRO A 40 -15.77 -12.62 -8.20
C PRO A 40 -16.99 -11.67 -8.27
N TYR A 41 -17.15 -10.79 -7.28
CA TYR A 41 -18.25 -9.85 -7.20
C TYR A 41 -17.99 -8.55 -7.97
N ILE A 42 -16.71 -8.24 -8.26
CA ILE A 42 -16.29 -6.99 -8.90
C ILE A 42 -16.01 -7.19 -10.40
N TYR A 43 -15.32 -8.27 -10.78
CA TYR A 43 -14.86 -8.50 -12.16
C TYR A 43 -15.90 -9.14 -13.09
N GLY A 44 -17.05 -9.57 -12.59
CA GLY A 44 -18.13 -10.19 -13.39
C GLY A 44 -19.01 -9.18 -14.15
N ARG A 45 -18.79 -7.88 -14.05
CA ARG A 45 -19.67 -6.84 -14.63
C ARG A 45 -18.93 -5.91 -15.58
N ARG A 46 -19.68 -5.49 -16.64
CA ARG A 46 -19.20 -4.66 -17.76
C ARG A 46 -18.61 -3.33 -17.31
N GLN A 47 -17.65 -2.82 -18.12
CA GLN A 47 -16.98 -1.52 -18.00
C GLN A 47 -17.95 -0.38 -17.61
N GLY A 48 -17.65 0.32 -16.51
CA GLY A 48 -18.37 1.49 -16.03
C GLY A 48 -17.83 1.96 -14.68
N ALA A 49 -18.18 3.20 -14.27
CA ALA A 49 -17.82 3.71 -12.96
C ALA A 49 -18.38 2.81 -11.85
N MET A 50 -17.56 2.47 -10.86
CA MET A 50 -17.90 1.62 -9.73
C MET A 50 -19.08 2.24 -8.94
N LYS A 51 -20.15 1.49 -8.72
CA LYS A 51 -21.29 1.95 -7.92
C LYS A 51 -20.89 2.04 -6.44
N ILE A 52 -21.56 2.90 -5.68
CA ILE A 52 -21.31 3.09 -4.23
C ILE A 52 -21.38 1.75 -3.46
N GLU A 53 -22.29 0.86 -3.85
CA GLU A 53 -22.40 -0.49 -3.27
C GLU A 53 -21.18 -1.35 -3.57
N GLU A 54 -20.66 -1.30 -4.79
CA GLU A 54 -19.43 -2.04 -5.18
C GLU A 54 -18.21 -1.53 -4.41
N MET A 55 -18.11 -0.22 -4.16
CA MET A 55 -17.05 0.34 -3.31
C MET A 55 -17.12 -0.18 -1.87
N ARG A 56 -18.33 -0.43 -1.31
CA ARG A 56 -18.46 -1.06 0.01
C ARG A 56 -17.90 -2.48 0.03
N TYR A 57 -18.16 -3.27 -1.03
CA TYR A 57 -17.59 -4.61 -1.16
C TYR A 57 -16.05 -4.57 -1.31
N VAL A 58 -15.53 -3.64 -2.10
CA VAL A 58 -14.07 -3.47 -2.22
C VAL A 58 -13.44 -3.21 -0.85
N ARG A 59 -14.05 -2.35 -0.02
CA ARG A 59 -13.52 -2.03 1.33
C ARG A 59 -13.42 -3.25 2.26
N LEU A 60 -14.18 -4.32 2.00
CA LEU A 60 -14.09 -5.55 2.79
C LEU A 60 -12.75 -6.27 2.63
N HIS A 61 -11.96 -5.98 1.57
CA HIS A 61 -10.69 -6.66 1.36
C HIS A 61 -9.72 -6.50 2.53
N THR A 62 -9.75 -5.38 3.25
CA THR A 62 -8.88 -5.15 4.42
C THR A 62 -9.19 -6.16 5.52
N LYS A 63 -10.47 -6.33 5.85
CA LYS A 63 -10.93 -7.30 6.84
C LYS A 63 -10.68 -8.74 6.39
N LEU A 64 -11.05 -9.08 5.17
CA LEU A 64 -10.88 -10.42 4.60
C LEU A 64 -9.40 -10.79 4.47
N GLY A 65 -8.54 -9.82 4.12
CA GLY A 65 -7.09 -10.00 4.10
C GLY A 65 -6.55 -10.33 5.49
N ALA A 66 -6.94 -9.57 6.49
CA ALA A 66 -6.56 -9.83 7.88
C ALA A 66 -7.05 -11.21 8.37
N GLU A 67 -8.28 -11.62 8.04
CA GLU A 67 -8.82 -12.94 8.38
C GLU A 67 -8.02 -14.07 7.70
N ILE A 68 -7.64 -13.91 6.42
CA ILE A 68 -6.78 -14.86 5.71
C ILE A 68 -5.44 -15.00 6.43
N LEU A 69 -4.73 -13.89 6.67
CA LEU A 69 -3.41 -13.91 7.27
C LEU A 69 -3.43 -14.48 8.69
N LYS A 70 -4.45 -14.14 9.49
CA LYS A 70 -4.62 -14.71 10.82
C LYS A 70 -4.81 -16.22 10.79
N ARG A 71 -5.61 -16.74 9.86
CA ARG A 71 -5.82 -18.18 9.68
C ARG A 71 -4.55 -18.89 9.24
N GLU A 72 -3.73 -18.26 8.41
CA GLU A 72 -2.45 -18.80 7.92
C GLU A 72 -1.31 -18.63 8.95
N GLY A 73 -1.58 -18.09 10.15
CA GLY A 73 -0.63 -18.02 11.26
C GLY A 73 0.40 -16.89 11.15
N TYR A 74 0.12 -15.84 10.38
CA TYR A 74 0.99 -14.65 10.32
C TYR A 74 1.01 -13.90 11.65
N ASP A 75 2.13 -13.21 11.91
CA ASP A 75 2.32 -12.34 13.07
C ASP A 75 1.19 -11.28 13.15
N GLN A 76 0.72 -11.00 14.37
CA GLN A 76 -0.39 -10.08 14.59
C GLN A 76 -0.08 -8.67 14.06
N ASP A 77 1.17 -8.22 14.13
CA ASP A 77 1.58 -6.93 13.57
C ASP A 77 1.34 -6.88 12.06
N ILE A 78 1.66 -7.96 11.33
CA ILE A 78 1.41 -8.06 9.88
C ILE A 78 -0.09 -8.04 9.60
N VAL A 79 -0.87 -8.79 10.38
CA VAL A 79 -2.33 -8.83 10.26
C VAL A 79 -2.93 -7.44 10.45
N ASP A 80 -2.47 -6.71 11.49
CA ASP A 80 -2.96 -5.38 11.79
C ASP A 80 -2.55 -4.36 10.72
N MET A 81 -1.32 -4.43 10.21
CA MET A 81 -0.87 -3.59 9.10
C MET A 81 -1.77 -3.77 7.86
N VAL A 82 -2.11 -5.01 7.53
CA VAL A 82 -3.01 -5.31 6.40
C VAL A 82 -4.45 -4.89 6.69
N HIS A 83 -4.92 -5.04 7.93
CA HIS A 83 -6.28 -4.66 8.31
C HIS A 83 -6.51 -3.15 8.21
N TYR A 84 -5.50 -2.34 8.60
CA TYR A 84 -5.66 -0.90 8.79
C TYR A 84 -4.97 -0.04 7.71
N HIS A 85 -4.44 -0.63 6.64
CA HIS A 85 -3.68 0.11 5.62
C HIS A 85 -4.50 1.17 4.85
N HIS A 86 -5.80 1.16 4.95
CA HIS A 86 -6.69 2.21 4.41
C HIS A 86 -7.24 3.16 5.47
N GLU A 87 -6.75 3.09 6.71
CA GLU A 87 -7.01 4.16 7.67
C GLU A 87 -6.23 5.42 7.27
N ASN A 88 -6.86 6.58 7.45
CA ASN A 88 -6.26 7.88 7.22
C ASN A 88 -5.92 8.54 8.55
N TYR A 89 -4.77 9.19 8.63
CA TYR A 89 -4.28 9.82 9.86
C TYR A 89 -5.26 10.82 10.48
N ASP A 90 -6.08 11.47 9.63
CA ASP A 90 -7.15 12.39 10.03
C ASP A 90 -8.46 11.70 10.47
N GLY A 91 -8.55 10.38 10.43
CA GLY A 91 -9.72 9.60 10.79
C GLY A 91 -10.80 9.50 9.71
N SER A 92 -10.51 9.94 8.48
CA SER A 92 -11.45 9.83 7.35
C SER A 92 -11.39 8.47 6.63
N GLY A 93 -10.48 7.58 7.06
CA GLY A 93 -10.23 6.27 6.46
C GLY A 93 -11.24 5.19 6.83
N TYR A 94 -10.88 3.95 6.61
CA TYR A 94 -11.65 2.76 6.95
C TYR A 94 -10.72 1.59 7.31
N PRO A 95 -11.19 0.56 8.06
CA PRO A 95 -12.59 0.24 8.38
C PRO A 95 -13.13 0.89 9.65
N TYR A 96 -12.29 1.38 10.59
CA TYR A 96 -12.73 1.83 11.92
C TYR A 96 -12.64 3.33 12.13
N ARG A 97 -12.09 4.09 11.17
CA ARG A 97 -11.86 5.55 11.27
C ARG A 97 -10.94 5.91 12.44
N MET A 98 -9.90 5.09 12.62
CA MET A 98 -8.83 5.35 13.58
C MET A 98 -8.11 6.66 13.27
N ARG A 99 -7.54 7.29 14.29
CA ARG A 99 -6.88 8.59 14.15
C ARG A 99 -5.45 8.55 14.67
N GLY A 100 -4.58 9.25 14.00
CA GLY A 100 -3.23 9.50 14.49
C GLY A 100 -2.48 8.22 14.78
N GLU A 101 -1.93 8.12 15.97
CA GLU A 101 -1.10 7.00 16.42
C GLU A 101 -1.90 5.76 16.87
N GLU A 102 -3.23 5.83 16.90
CA GLU A 102 -4.07 4.62 17.03
C GLU A 102 -3.84 3.66 15.86
N ILE A 103 -3.49 4.22 14.68
CA ILE A 103 -3.17 3.44 13.48
C ILE A 103 -1.76 2.86 13.64
N PRO A 104 -1.56 1.53 13.52
CA PRO A 104 -0.23 0.92 13.55
C PRO A 104 0.75 1.60 12.59
N LEU A 105 1.99 1.81 13.02
CA LEU A 105 2.98 2.52 12.20
C LEU A 105 3.11 1.91 10.81
N GLY A 106 3.24 0.59 10.70
CA GLY A 106 3.37 -0.08 9.41
C GLY A 106 2.17 0.16 8.48
N ALA A 107 0.95 0.22 9.01
CA ALA A 107 -0.24 0.58 8.22
C ALA A 107 -0.15 2.02 7.69
N ARG A 108 0.35 2.98 8.50
CA ARG A 108 0.60 4.37 8.08
C ARG A 108 1.65 4.47 6.97
N LEU A 109 2.71 3.63 7.03
CA LEU A 109 3.73 3.55 5.98
C LEU A 109 3.16 2.95 4.69
N ILE A 110 2.44 1.85 4.79
CA ILE A 110 1.79 1.20 3.64
C ILE A 110 0.81 2.17 2.97
N ARG A 111 0.07 2.96 3.74
CA ARG A 111 -0.93 3.90 3.22
C ARG A 111 -0.36 4.90 2.21
N VAL A 112 0.74 5.58 2.51
CA VAL A 112 1.37 6.54 1.60
C VAL A 112 2.00 5.83 0.40
N CYS A 113 2.63 4.67 0.63
CA CYS A 113 3.26 3.88 -0.43
C CYS A 113 2.22 3.31 -1.41
N ASP A 114 1.05 2.87 -0.93
CA ASP A 114 -0.04 2.35 -1.76
C ASP A 114 -0.61 3.44 -2.68
N VAL A 115 -0.88 4.64 -2.15
CA VAL A 115 -1.36 5.76 -2.96
C VAL A 115 -0.36 6.11 -4.06
N PHE A 116 0.91 6.26 -3.72
CA PHE A 116 1.94 6.57 -4.71
C PHE A 116 2.10 5.45 -5.73
N SER A 117 2.21 4.19 -5.27
CA SER A 117 2.32 3.01 -6.15
C SER A 117 1.15 2.91 -7.12
N ALA A 118 -0.07 3.21 -6.67
CA ALA A 118 -1.24 3.23 -7.52
C ALA A 118 -1.15 4.30 -8.62
N LEU A 119 -0.51 5.44 -8.37
CA LEU A 119 -0.34 6.54 -9.33
C LEU A 119 0.72 6.22 -10.39
N VAL A 120 1.85 5.64 -10.01
CA VAL A 120 2.96 5.29 -10.91
C VAL A 120 2.79 3.95 -11.63
N SER A 121 1.66 3.27 -11.46
CA SER A 121 1.34 2.00 -12.13
C SER A 121 0.28 2.20 -13.19
N ASP A 122 0.39 1.45 -14.31
CA ASP A 122 -0.66 1.35 -15.33
C ASP A 122 -1.93 0.76 -14.72
N ARG A 123 -3.06 1.32 -15.05
CA ARG A 123 -4.39 0.81 -14.68
C ARG A 123 -5.21 0.56 -15.96
N PRO A 124 -6.23 -0.31 -15.96
CA PRO A 124 -7.02 -0.62 -17.15
C PRO A 124 -7.64 0.61 -17.82
N TYR A 125 -7.84 1.69 -17.07
CA TYR A 125 -8.49 2.94 -17.50
C TYR A 125 -7.54 4.15 -17.52
N ARG A 126 -6.25 3.99 -17.15
CA ARG A 126 -5.30 5.11 -17.05
C ARG A 126 -3.86 4.62 -17.12
N LYS A 127 -3.02 5.30 -17.87
CA LYS A 127 -1.57 5.11 -17.86
C LYS A 127 -0.94 5.59 -16.55
N ALA A 128 0.23 5.05 -16.22
CA ALA A 128 1.06 5.52 -15.12
C ALA A 128 1.37 7.02 -15.27
N PHE A 129 1.37 7.75 -14.15
CA PHE A 129 1.96 9.07 -14.10
C PHE A 129 3.48 8.94 -13.90
N ASP A 130 4.24 9.95 -14.34
CA ASP A 130 5.64 10.09 -13.92
C ASP A 130 5.72 10.36 -12.41
N ALA A 131 6.92 10.15 -11.83
CA ALA A 131 7.11 10.22 -10.39
C ALA A 131 6.81 11.61 -9.80
N ASP A 132 7.18 12.69 -10.52
CA ASP A 132 7.00 14.07 -10.05
C ASP A 132 5.52 14.45 -10.03
N THR A 133 4.79 14.12 -11.10
CA THR A 133 3.33 14.30 -11.17
C THR A 133 2.63 13.49 -10.09
N ALA A 134 2.99 12.22 -9.92
CA ALA A 134 2.42 11.35 -8.88
C ALA A 134 2.67 11.92 -7.49
N PHE A 135 3.87 12.41 -7.22
CA PHE A 135 4.19 13.01 -5.93
C PHE A 135 3.39 14.30 -5.66
N GLY A 136 3.24 15.15 -6.68
CA GLY A 136 2.35 16.31 -6.58
C GLY A 136 0.94 15.94 -6.13
N MET A 137 0.37 14.87 -6.71
CA MET A 137 -0.95 14.36 -6.30
C MET A 137 -0.97 13.80 -4.87
N VAL A 138 0.12 13.19 -4.41
CA VAL A 138 0.24 12.72 -3.01
C VAL A 138 0.27 13.91 -2.04
N ILE A 139 0.91 15.03 -2.42
CA ILE A 139 0.89 16.28 -1.61
C ILE A 139 -0.54 16.79 -1.41
N ASP A 140 -1.39 16.73 -2.42
CA ASP A 140 -2.78 17.18 -2.32
C ASP A 140 -3.59 16.38 -1.28
N GLU A 141 -3.16 15.15 -0.99
CA GLU A 141 -3.77 14.26 0.01
C GLU A 141 -3.02 14.23 1.35
N VAL A 142 -2.06 15.13 1.58
CA VAL A 142 -1.13 15.08 2.73
C VAL A 142 -1.82 14.96 4.09
N ARG A 143 -3.02 15.51 4.25
CA ARG A 143 -3.83 15.41 5.49
C ARG A 143 -4.18 13.97 5.90
N HIS A 144 -4.16 13.05 4.92
CA HIS A 144 -4.48 11.64 5.16
C HIS A 144 -3.30 10.85 5.70
N PHE A 145 -2.08 11.41 5.64
CA PHE A 145 -0.86 10.72 5.99
C PHE A 145 -0.28 11.19 7.34
N ASP A 146 0.41 10.29 8.01
CA ASP A 146 1.32 10.66 9.09
C ASP A 146 2.41 11.58 8.52
N MET A 147 2.54 12.78 9.07
CA MET A 147 3.48 13.78 8.58
C MET A 147 4.94 13.31 8.65
N ARG A 148 5.30 12.52 9.68
CA ARG A 148 6.66 11.96 9.78
C ARG A 148 6.93 10.96 8.66
N ALA A 149 5.96 10.06 8.41
CA ALA A 149 6.03 9.10 7.32
C ALA A 149 6.06 9.82 5.96
N PHE A 150 5.23 10.84 5.76
CA PHE A 150 5.19 11.61 4.53
C PHE A 150 6.51 12.34 4.23
N LEU A 151 7.11 13.03 5.21
CA LEU A 151 8.38 13.72 5.01
C LEU A 151 9.54 12.74 4.77
N ALA A 152 9.54 11.58 5.41
CA ALA A 152 10.50 10.52 5.13
C ALA A 152 10.30 9.96 3.72
N PHE A 153 9.05 9.75 3.31
CA PHE A 153 8.70 9.31 1.95
C PHE A 153 9.16 10.33 0.89
N GLN A 154 8.97 11.62 1.13
CA GLN A 154 9.47 12.69 0.24
C GLN A 154 11.00 12.60 0.06
N ARG A 155 11.75 12.40 1.14
CA ARG A 155 13.21 12.21 1.04
C ARG A 155 13.55 10.97 0.23
N LEU A 156 12.88 9.86 0.50
CA LEU A 156 13.10 8.58 -0.15
C LEU A 156 12.92 8.65 -1.66
N ILE A 157 11.82 9.23 -2.15
CA ILE A 157 11.55 9.28 -3.60
C ILE A 157 12.46 10.25 -4.37
N ASN A 158 13.04 11.24 -3.68
CA ASN A 158 14.02 12.16 -4.28
C ASN A 158 15.41 11.52 -4.40
N THR A 159 15.65 10.32 -3.87
CA THR A 159 16.86 9.56 -4.11
C THR A 159 16.71 8.78 -5.42
N THR A 160 17.68 8.92 -6.32
CA THR A 160 17.64 8.31 -7.67
C THR A 160 17.55 6.79 -7.68
N ASP A 161 18.04 6.14 -6.62
CA ASP A 161 18.11 4.68 -6.54
C ASP A 161 16.76 4.02 -6.30
N ILE A 162 15.89 4.59 -5.45
CA ILE A 162 14.60 3.96 -5.13
C ILE A 162 13.65 3.91 -6.34
N MET A 163 13.63 4.96 -7.15
CA MET A 163 12.78 4.99 -8.34
C MET A 163 13.24 4.01 -9.41
N SER A 164 14.55 3.78 -9.53
CA SER A 164 15.11 2.72 -10.39
C SER A 164 14.61 1.34 -9.93
N ARG A 165 14.69 1.04 -8.63
CA ARG A 165 14.21 -0.24 -8.06
C ARG A 165 12.70 -0.41 -8.21
N VAL A 166 11.93 0.64 -8.02
CA VAL A 166 10.48 0.63 -8.25
C VAL A 166 10.17 0.31 -9.71
N ASN A 167 10.86 0.93 -10.65
CA ASN A 167 10.67 0.67 -12.08
C ASN A 167 11.05 -0.76 -12.47
N GLN A 168 12.13 -1.32 -11.94
CA GLN A 168 12.48 -2.73 -12.14
C GLN A 168 11.35 -3.65 -11.68
N VAL A 169 10.79 -3.40 -10.49
CA VAL A 169 9.67 -4.20 -9.97
C VAL A 169 8.40 -4.05 -10.83
N LEU A 170 8.11 -2.86 -11.32
CA LEU A 170 6.91 -2.60 -12.15
C LEU A 170 7.02 -3.25 -13.53
N HIS A 171 8.22 -3.35 -14.09
CA HIS A 171 8.47 -3.94 -15.42
C HIS A 171 8.85 -5.42 -15.38
N GLY A 172 8.92 -6.03 -14.19
CA GLY A 172 9.22 -7.45 -14.02
C GLY A 172 10.71 -7.80 -14.10
N ASP A 173 11.58 -6.80 -14.16
CA ASP A 173 13.04 -6.96 -14.22
C ASP A 173 13.60 -7.26 -12.80
N ILE A 174 13.17 -8.36 -12.20
CA ILE A 174 13.67 -8.74 -10.86
C ILE A 174 14.92 -9.60 -11.07
N PRO A 175 16.11 -9.14 -10.65
CA PRO A 175 17.33 -9.93 -10.75
C PRO A 175 17.16 -11.29 -10.06
N GLY A 176 17.35 -12.40 -10.80
CA GLY A 176 17.35 -13.76 -10.26
C GLY A 176 16.04 -14.56 -10.42
N LEU A 177 15.02 -14.06 -11.12
CA LEU A 177 13.81 -14.85 -11.43
C LEU A 177 13.89 -15.61 -12.78
N ASP A 178 14.84 -15.28 -13.63
CA ASP A 178 14.98 -15.88 -14.97
C ASP A 178 15.89 -17.13 -15.01
N GLU A 179 16.38 -17.61 -13.85
CA GLU A 179 17.22 -18.81 -13.78
C GLU A 179 16.49 -19.93 -13.01
N LYS A 180 15.48 -20.56 -13.64
CA LYS A 180 15.18 -21.99 -13.37
C LYS A 180 14.33 -22.60 -14.48
#